data_65923ed3688ea8c852f169bfdcd58d51
#
_entry.id   65923ed3688ea8c852f169bfdcd58d51
#
_cell.length_a   1.000
_cell.length_b   1.000
_cell.length_c   1.000
_cell.angle_alpha   90.00
_cell.angle_beta   90.00
_cell.angle_gamma   90.00
#
_symmetry.space_group_name_H-M   'P 1'
#
loop_
_entity.id
_entity.type
_entity.pdbx_description
1 polymer ?
#
loop_
_entity_poly.entity_id
_entity_poly.type
_entity_poly.pdbx_seq_one_letter_code
_entity_poly.pdbx_strand_id
1 'polypeptide(L)'
;MKKFLGFIVIAIFILSACGKNYDVKDVTKGFKDDGLTVNEEREMTKDDYGMAPMKDKEGVIFGVEKGYDDQYMNGRLMKFDNKDDLEQTKKYYDDLGKESAMFYSHTYKNEDGKFLIQMNGDIDDKTFEKYKKSMENTLE
;
A
#
# COMPACT_ATOMS: atom_id res chain seq x y z
N MET A 1 -8.59 51.09 -43.82
CA MET A 1 -7.69 50.00 -43.40
C MET A 1 -7.99 49.68 -41.94
N LYS A 2 -8.70 48.61 -41.68
CA LYS A 2 -8.99 48.14 -40.32
C LYS A 2 -8.02 47.02 -40.02
N LYS A 3 -7.10 47.30 -39.09
CA LYS A 3 -6.17 46.27 -38.56
C LYS A 3 -6.93 45.46 -37.52
N PHE A 4 -7.26 44.22 -37.86
CA PHE A 4 -7.77 43.25 -36.86
C PHE A 4 -6.60 42.78 -36.03
N LEU A 5 -6.56 43.21 -34.79
CA LEU A 5 -5.63 42.69 -33.79
C LEU A 5 -6.27 41.40 -33.24
N GLY A 6 -5.79 40.26 -33.71
CA GLY A 6 -6.20 38.98 -33.19
C GLY A 6 -5.63 38.77 -31.80
N PHE A 7 -6.47 38.81 -30.79
CA PHE A 7 -6.15 38.37 -29.45
C PHE A 7 -6.06 36.84 -29.44
N ILE A 8 -4.87 36.29 -29.47
CA ILE A 8 -4.68 34.87 -29.21
C ILE A 8 -4.71 34.71 -27.68
N VAL A 9 -5.86 34.27 -27.17
CA VAL A 9 -5.97 33.83 -25.79
C VAL A 9 -5.34 32.44 -25.73
N ILE A 10 -4.08 32.41 -25.31
CA ILE A 10 -3.43 31.15 -24.91
C ILE A 10 -4.06 30.73 -23.60
N ALA A 11 -5.03 29.83 -23.67
CA ALA A 11 -5.54 29.13 -22.50
C ALA A 11 -4.41 28.21 -21.99
N ILE A 12 -3.65 28.70 -21.02
CA ILE A 12 -2.72 27.87 -20.26
C ILE A 12 -3.59 26.94 -19.41
N PHE A 13 -3.81 25.73 -19.90
CA PHE A 13 -4.29 24.64 -19.07
C PHE A 13 -3.18 24.33 -18.06
N ILE A 14 -3.24 24.97 -16.91
CA ILE A 14 -2.52 24.50 -15.75
C ILE A 14 -3.18 23.19 -15.37
N LEU A 15 -2.63 22.07 -15.85
CA LEU A 15 -2.90 20.76 -15.31
C LEU A 15 -2.35 20.81 -13.87
N SER A 16 -3.18 21.28 -12.95
CA SER A 16 -3.03 21.01 -11.53
C SER A 16 -3.12 19.49 -11.40
N ALA A 17 -2.00 18.80 -11.51
CA ALA A 17 -1.86 17.47 -10.99
C ALA A 17 -1.94 17.58 -9.47
N CYS A 18 -3.14 17.84 -8.94
CA CYS A 18 -3.46 17.58 -7.55
C CYS A 18 -3.40 16.06 -7.39
N GLY A 19 -2.19 15.54 -7.09
CA GLY A 19 -2.03 14.17 -6.66
C GLY A 19 -2.95 13.95 -5.47
N LYS A 20 -3.95 13.06 -5.62
CA LYS A 20 -4.82 12.68 -4.52
C LYS A 20 -3.95 12.17 -3.38
N ASN A 21 -4.16 12.70 -2.20
CA ASN A 21 -3.43 12.27 -1.01
C ASN A 21 -4.24 11.18 -0.30
N TYR A 22 -3.99 9.94 -0.67
CA TYR A 22 -4.61 8.78 -0.04
C TYR A 22 -3.96 8.49 1.31
N ASP A 23 -4.75 8.01 2.27
CA ASP A 23 -4.27 7.41 3.51
C ASP A 23 -4.44 5.87 3.50
N VAL A 24 -3.97 5.19 4.54
CA VAL A 24 -4.07 3.72 4.63
C VAL A 24 -5.53 3.25 4.69
N LYS A 25 -6.43 4.05 5.24
CA LYS A 25 -7.86 3.71 5.32
C LYS A 25 -8.57 3.82 3.98
N ASP A 26 -8.13 4.70 3.10
CA ASP A 26 -8.64 4.76 1.72
C ASP A 26 -8.36 3.44 0.99
N VAL A 27 -7.17 2.89 1.17
CA VAL A 27 -6.77 1.63 0.55
C VAL A 27 -7.51 0.44 1.15
N THR A 28 -7.62 0.35 2.48
CA THR A 28 -8.37 -0.74 3.12
C THR A 28 -9.87 -0.66 2.83
N LYS A 29 -10.41 0.55 2.67
CA LYS A 29 -11.77 0.74 2.15
C LYS A 29 -11.90 0.19 0.74
N GLY A 30 -10.93 0.45 -0.13
CA GLY A 30 -10.88 -0.13 -1.48
C GLY A 30 -10.91 -1.66 -1.44
N PHE A 31 -10.16 -2.28 -0.54
CA PHE A 31 -10.21 -3.74 -0.34
C PHE A 31 -11.62 -4.23 0.00
N LYS A 32 -12.29 -3.56 0.95
CA LYS A 32 -13.66 -3.91 1.35
C LYS A 32 -14.66 -3.71 0.20
N ASP A 33 -14.53 -2.63 -0.54
CA ASP A 33 -15.38 -2.33 -1.70
C ASP A 33 -15.23 -3.38 -2.81
N ASP A 34 -14.04 -3.94 -2.96
CA ASP A 34 -13.73 -5.04 -3.89
C ASP A 34 -14.10 -6.44 -3.35
N GLY A 35 -14.71 -6.50 -2.17
CA GLY A 35 -15.15 -7.75 -1.53
C GLY A 35 -14.01 -8.55 -0.88
N LEU A 36 -12.86 -7.93 -0.65
CA LEU A 36 -11.74 -8.55 0.05
C LEU A 36 -11.88 -8.46 1.56
N THR A 37 -11.38 -9.47 2.25
CA THR A 37 -11.47 -9.56 3.71
C THR A 37 -10.53 -8.57 4.38
N VAL A 38 -11.08 -7.76 5.28
CA VAL A 38 -10.32 -6.86 6.17
C VAL A 38 -10.92 -6.99 7.56
N ASN A 39 -10.48 -8.01 8.31
CA ASN A 39 -11.00 -8.30 9.63
C ASN A 39 -10.17 -7.64 10.72
N GLU A 40 -10.83 -7.16 11.78
CA GLU A 40 -10.16 -6.61 12.97
C GLU A 40 -9.11 -5.55 12.64
N GLU A 41 -9.39 -4.72 11.62
CA GLU A 41 -8.48 -3.62 11.22
C GLU A 41 -8.20 -2.68 12.38
N ARG A 42 -6.94 -2.44 12.64
CA ARG A 42 -6.48 -1.49 13.65
C ARG A 42 -5.14 -0.86 13.28
N GLU A 43 -4.81 0.24 13.92
CA GLU A 43 -3.46 0.81 13.80
C GLU A 43 -2.41 -0.17 14.31
N MET A 44 -1.26 -0.18 13.65
CA MET A 44 -0.10 -0.96 14.08
C MET A 44 0.46 -0.40 15.39
N THR A 45 0.76 -1.30 16.31
CA THR A 45 1.50 -1.00 17.53
C THR A 45 2.96 -1.40 17.37
N LYS A 46 3.81 -0.99 18.29
CA LYS A 46 5.24 -1.36 18.27
C LYS A 46 5.46 -2.89 18.16
N ASP A 47 4.62 -3.68 18.80
CA ASP A 47 4.72 -5.14 18.77
C ASP A 47 4.41 -5.73 17.38
N ASP A 48 3.59 -5.06 16.58
CA ASP A 48 3.24 -5.51 15.23
C ASP A 48 4.40 -5.40 14.24
N TYR A 49 5.38 -4.54 14.53
CA TYR A 49 6.60 -4.41 13.71
C TYR A 49 7.60 -5.52 14.00
N GLY A 50 7.57 -6.09 15.19
CA GLY A 50 8.60 -7.03 15.63
C GLY A 50 9.98 -6.39 15.58
N MET A 51 10.86 -6.89 14.70
CA MET A 51 12.19 -6.31 14.44
C MET A 51 12.25 -5.45 13.16
N ALA A 52 11.14 -5.30 12.47
CA ALA A 52 11.10 -4.46 11.27
C ALA A 52 11.29 -2.97 11.60
N PRO A 53 11.88 -2.18 10.68
CA PRO A 53 12.01 -0.74 10.88
C PRO A 53 10.64 -0.07 11.04
N MET A 54 10.49 0.79 12.05
CA MET A 54 9.29 1.59 12.29
C MET A 54 9.46 2.97 11.63
N LYS A 55 9.39 3.01 10.31
CA LYS A 55 9.68 4.22 9.52
C LYS A 55 8.48 4.75 8.75
N ASP A 56 7.35 4.05 8.81
CA ASP A 56 6.11 4.47 8.20
C ASP A 56 5.48 5.64 8.95
N LYS A 57 4.76 6.46 8.22
CA LYS A 57 3.94 7.56 8.75
C LYS A 57 2.62 7.05 9.32
N GLU A 58 2.04 6.08 8.65
CA GLU A 58 0.79 5.43 9.02
C GLU A 58 0.93 3.93 8.76
N GLY A 59 0.38 3.12 9.63
CA GLY A 59 0.35 1.68 9.46
C GLY A 59 -0.90 1.06 10.07
N VAL A 60 -1.52 0.14 9.33
CA VAL A 60 -2.64 -0.68 9.81
C VAL A 60 -2.34 -2.16 9.61
N ILE A 61 -2.88 -2.96 10.51
CA ILE A 61 -2.85 -4.42 10.44
C ILE A 61 -4.28 -4.95 10.40
N PHE A 62 -4.51 -5.97 9.62
CA PHE A 62 -5.84 -6.58 9.44
C PHE A 62 -5.73 -8.08 9.19
N GLY A 63 -6.77 -8.82 9.56
CA GLY A 63 -6.89 -10.24 9.28
C GLY A 63 -7.37 -10.49 7.85
N VAL A 64 -6.68 -11.39 7.14
CA VAL A 64 -6.99 -11.78 5.76
C VAL A 64 -7.78 -13.10 5.75
N GLU A 65 -7.20 -14.14 6.32
CA GLU A 65 -7.84 -15.45 6.46
C GLU A 65 -7.32 -16.17 7.70
N LYS A 66 -8.09 -17.14 8.19
CA LYS A 66 -7.69 -17.91 9.36
C LYS A 66 -6.75 -19.04 8.98
N GLY A 67 -5.67 -19.19 9.77
CA GLY A 67 -4.76 -20.31 9.70
C GLY A 67 -5.31 -21.55 10.41
N TYR A 68 -4.49 -22.59 10.50
CA TYR A 68 -4.86 -23.87 11.14
C TYR A 68 -5.13 -23.74 12.64
N ASP A 69 -4.59 -22.73 13.30
CA ASP A 69 -4.77 -22.43 14.73
C ASP A 69 -5.95 -21.54 15.04
N ASP A 70 -6.82 -21.30 14.05
CA ASP A 70 -7.96 -20.38 14.11
C ASP A 70 -7.57 -18.90 14.35
N GLN A 71 -6.28 -18.57 14.29
CA GLN A 71 -5.80 -17.19 14.31
C GLN A 71 -5.77 -16.60 12.89
N TYR A 72 -5.96 -15.30 12.78
CA TYR A 72 -5.85 -14.63 11.49
C TYR A 72 -4.41 -14.56 11.02
N MET A 73 -4.20 -14.95 9.77
CA MET A 73 -3.03 -14.54 9.01
C MET A 73 -3.23 -13.11 8.56
N ASN A 74 -2.25 -12.26 8.83
CA ASN A 74 -2.42 -10.82 8.73
C ASN A 74 -1.80 -10.23 7.47
N GLY A 75 -2.42 -9.11 7.05
CA GLY A 75 -1.82 -8.12 6.17
C GLY A 75 -1.46 -6.86 6.94
N ARG A 76 -0.38 -6.20 6.54
CA ARG A 76 0.05 -4.88 7.01
C ARG A 76 0.11 -3.93 5.84
N LEU A 77 -0.52 -2.78 6.00
CA LEU A 77 -0.46 -1.71 5.01
C LEU A 77 0.17 -0.48 5.64
N MET A 78 1.24 -0.01 5.06
CA MET A 78 2.04 1.09 5.58
C MET A 78 2.19 2.19 4.54
N LYS A 79 2.08 3.44 4.98
CA LYS A 79 2.35 4.62 4.16
C LYS A 79 3.61 5.32 4.64
N PHE A 80 4.43 5.77 3.69
CA PHE A 80 5.73 6.40 3.95
C PHE A 80 5.78 7.82 3.40
N ASP A 81 6.55 8.69 4.05
CA ASP A 81 6.82 10.04 3.58
C ASP A 81 7.92 10.06 2.49
N ASN A 82 8.85 9.10 2.53
CA ASN A 82 9.91 9.02 1.54
C ASN A 82 10.17 7.58 1.07
N LYS A 83 10.73 7.46 -0.14
CA LYS A 83 10.98 6.17 -0.79
C LYS A 83 12.05 5.34 -0.08
N ASP A 84 13.07 5.97 0.49
CA ASP A 84 14.18 5.26 1.13
C ASP A 84 13.72 4.48 2.35
N ASP A 85 12.83 5.05 3.15
CA ASP A 85 12.25 4.38 4.31
C ASP A 85 11.36 3.20 3.89
N LEU A 86 10.59 3.36 2.82
CA LEU A 86 9.80 2.26 2.26
C LEU A 86 10.70 1.14 1.75
N GLU A 87 11.74 1.47 0.97
CA GLU A 87 12.67 0.47 0.40
C GLU A 87 13.41 -0.30 1.49
N GLN A 88 13.83 0.37 2.55
CA GLN A 88 14.47 -0.29 3.70
C GLN A 88 13.52 -1.25 4.42
N THR A 89 12.27 -0.86 4.59
CA THR A 89 11.25 -1.70 5.23
C THR A 89 10.91 -2.91 4.35
N LYS A 90 10.70 -2.68 3.04
CA LYS A 90 10.46 -3.78 2.09
C LYS A 90 11.62 -4.75 2.04
N LYS A 91 12.84 -4.22 1.96
CA LYS A 91 14.07 -5.04 1.94
C LYS A 91 14.19 -5.92 3.18
N TYR A 92 13.84 -5.41 4.35
CA TYR A 92 13.83 -6.19 5.58
C TYR A 92 12.96 -7.45 5.46
N TYR A 93 11.70 -7.30 5.02
CA TYR A 93 10.81 -8.44 4.84
C TYR A 93 11.28 -9.40 3.74
N ASP A 94 11.75 -8.87 2.62
CA ASP A 94 12.23 -9.68 1.50
C ASP A 94 13.48 -10.49 1.87
N ASP A 95 14.39 -9.91 2.63
CA ASP A 95 15.62 -10.59 3.07
C ASP A 95 15.31 -11.71 4.08
N LEU A 96 14.38 -11.50 5.00
CA LEU A 96 13.93 -12.57 5.91
C LEU A 96 13.41 -13.79 5.14
N GLY A 97 12.63 -13.57 4.09
CA GLY A 97 12.11 -14.64 3.24
C GLY A 97 13.19 -15.38 2.45
N LYS A 98 14.28 -14.69 2.11
CA LYS A 98 15.45 -15.32 1.47
C LYS A 98 16.26 -16.19 2.44
N GLU A 99 16.34 -15.77 3.69
CA GLU A 99 17.07 -16.50 4.72
C GLU A 99 16.34 -17.77 5.18
N SER A 100 15.02 -17.73 5.23
CA SER A 100 14.19 -18.87 5.63
C SER A 100 12.79 -18.76 5.07
N ALA A 101 12.32 -19.87 4.48
CA ALA A 101 10.92 -19.98 3.99
C ALA A 101 9.90 -19.76 5.12
N MET A 102 10.26 -20.06 6.39
CA MET A 102 9.42 -19.83 7.55
C MET A 102 9.10 -18.33 7.75
N PHE A 103 10.01 -17.44 7.36
CA PHE A 103 9.86 -15.99 7.50
C PHE A 103 9.45 -15.30 6.22
N TYR A 104 9.10 -16.06 5.20
CA TYR A 104 8.63 -15.50 3.94
C TYR A 104 7.37 -14.66 4.14
N SER A 105 7.33 -13.53 3.48
CA SER A 105 6.16 -12.66 3.35
C SER A 105 5.95 -12.26 1.91
N HIS A 106 4.70 -12.10 1.52
CA HIS A 106 4.37 -11.34 0.32
C HIS A 106 4.62 -9.87 0.58
N THR A 107 5.24 -9.18 -0.35
CA THR A 107 5.44 -7.72 -0.29
C THR A 107 5.17 -7.09 -1.65
N TYR A 108 4.54 -5.92 -1.64
CA TYR A 108 4.35 -5.11 -2.83
C TYR A 108 4.36 -3.62 -2.46
N LYS A 109 5.08 -2.82 -3.23
CA LYS A 109 5.04 -1.36 -3.16
C LYS A 109 4.30 -0.81 -4.37
N ASN A 110 3.50 0.25 -4.18
CA ASN A 110 2.88 0.92 -5.31
C ASN A 110 3.93 1.68 -6.16
N GLU A 111 3.55 2.05 -7.37
CA GLU A 111 4.45 2.69 -8.35
C GLU A 111 5.11 3.97 -7.80
N ASP A 112 4.35 4.80 -7.10
CA ASP A 112 4.87 6.04 -6.49
C ASP A 112 5.80 5.80 -5.29
N GLY A 113 5.89 4.56 -4.79
CA GLY A 113 6.74 4.20 -3.65
C GLY A 113 6.34 4.86 -2.33
N LYS A 114 5.04 5.07 -2.11
CA LYS A 114 4.48 5.63 -0.88
C LYS A 114 3.81 4.59 0.01
N PHE A 115 3.29 3.53 -0.59
CA PHE A 115 2.57 2.47 0.10
C PHE A 115 3.28 1.14 -0.06
N LEU A 116 3.36 0.41 1.04
CA LEU A 116 3.86 -0.96 1.11
C LEU A 116 2.80 -1.85 1.75
N ILE A 117 2.42 -2.91 1.06
CA ILE A 117 1.66 -4.00 1.66
C ILE A 117 2.60 -5.18 1.93
N GLN A 118 2.50 -5.73 3.13
CA GLN A 118 3.15 -6.97 3.53
C GLN A 118 2.07 -7.95 4.00
N MET A 119 2.16 -9.18 3.62
CA MET A 119 1.15 -10.19 3.96
C MET A 119 1.82 -11.50 4.35
N ASN A 120 1.24 -12.21 5.32
CA ASN A 120 1.73 -13.50 5.79
C ASN A 120 1.99 -14.45 4.61
N GLY A 121 3.14 -15.12 4.61
CA GLY A 121 3.60 -15.96 3.51
C GLY A 121 2.79 -17.23 3.28
N ASP A 122 1.98 -17.65 4.26
CA ASP A 122 1.10 -18.83 4.13
C ASP A 122 -0.20 -18.51 3.38
N ILE A 123 -0.50 -17.22 3.16
CA ILE A 123 -1.58 -16.79 2.27
C ILE A 123 -1.18 -17.09 0.84
N ASP A 124 -2.08 -17.69 0.04
CA ASP A 124 -1.75 -18.06 -1.33
C ASP A 124 -1.51 -16.85 -2.24
N ASP A 125 -0.70 -17.06 -3.29
CA ASP A 125 -0.33 -16.01 -4.24
C ASP A 125 -1.55 -15.36 -4.92
N LYS A 126 -2.59 -16.13 -5.23
CA LYS A 126 -3.80 -15.61 -5.89
C LYS A 126 -4.56 -14.67 -4.98
N THR A 127 -4.62 -14.98 -3.70
CA THR A 127 -5.25 -14.11 -2.69
C THR A 127 -4.45 -12.82 -2.58
N PHE A 128 -3.13 -12.89 -2.44
CA PHE A 128 -2.28 -11.71 -2.38
C PHE A 128 -2.41 -10.81 -3.62
N GLU A 129 -2.44 -11.40 -4.83
CA GLU A 129 -2.60 -10.64 -6.08
C GLU A 129 -3.92 -9.86 -6.15
N LYS A 130 -4.99 -10.31 -5.50
CA LYS A 130 -6.25 -9.56 -5.41
C LYS A 130 -6.09 -8.28 -4.61
N TYR A 131 -5.39 -8.33 -3.47
CA TYR A 131 -5.10 -7.14 -2.65
C TYR A 131 -4.17 -6.18 -3.38
N LYS A 132 -3.13 -6.69 -4.01
CA LYS A 132 -2.23 -5.90 -4.84
C LYS A 132 -2.99 -5.14 -5.92
N LYS A 133 -3.82 -5.82 -6.70
CA LYS A 133 -4.62 -5.21 -7.77
C LYS A 133 -5.62 -4.18 -7.23
N SER A 134 -6.30 -4.48 -6.12
CA SER A 134 -7.22 -3.54 -5.47
C SER A 134 -6.50 -2.29 -4.98
N MET A 135 -5.31 -2.44 -4.42
CA MET A 135 -4.46 -1.33 -4.00
C MET A 135 -4.04 -0.45 -5.20
N GLU A 136 -3.58 -1.07 -6.29
CA GLU A 136 -3.24 -0.36 -7.53
C GLU A 136 -4.43 0.46 -8.05
N ASN A 137 -5.61 -0.15 -8.14
CA ASN A 137 -6.83 0.51 -8.62
C ASN A 137 -7.26 1.68 -7.73
N THR A 138 -7.09 1.56 -6.42
CA THR A 138 -7.43 2.63 -5.47
C THR A 138 -6.48 3.82 -5.59
N LEU A 139 -5.20 3.56 -5.84
CA LEU A 139 -4.14 4.59 -5.84
C LEU A 139 -3.88 5.22 -7.21
N GLU A 140 -4.57 4.78 -8.25
CA GLU A 140 -4.61 5.44 -9.55
C GLU A 140 -5.46 6.74 -9.48
#